data_d3053f2dde48a8eae072695fea33e41d
#
_entry.id   d3053f2dde48a8eae072695fea33e41d
#
_cell.length_a   1.000
_cell.length_b   1.000
_cell.length_c   1.000
_cell.angle_alpha   90.00
_cell.angle_beta   90.00
_cell.angle_gamma   90.00
#
_symmetry.space_group_name_H-M   'P 1'
#
loop_
_entity.id
_entity.type
_entity.pdbx_description
1 polymer ?
#
loop_
_entity_poly.entity_id
_entity_poly.type
_entity_poly.pdbx_seq_one_letter_code
_entity_poly.pdbx_strand_id
1 'polypeptide(L)'
;RQNGGGSLYEATQLSGLFFDQGPVVQIHTLNNRIEEQRDRDGVTYYDGPLTVLVDRYSASASEIFAGAIQDYGRGLVIGTQTFGKGTVQTLQPLLRGQLKMTQAKFYRISGESTQHRGIIPDIAYPVDYDPETIGESTLDRPLIWDKITPAVYRPKGDVVGFLPALSKRHQTRMQTNPEFQYITSAYNYRRVRREIKAISLNETTRRAEQAIAKTFWLDLTNEKRVAQGLPIIADLEELEEAETLASEDAVVDPLLPP
;
A
#
# COMPACT_ATOMS: atom_id res chain seq x y z
N ARG A 1 4.23 -0.37 -4.64
CA ARG A 1 4.19 0.18 -3.29
C ARG A 1 4.59 1.65 -3.34
N GLN A 2 4.07 2.45 -2.40
CA GLN A 2 4.33 3.89 -2.28
C GLN A 2 4.02 4.70 -3.56
N ASN A 3 3.06 4.23 -4.35
CA ASN A 3 2.63 4.86 -5.58
C ASN A 3 1.35 5.66 -5.35
N GLY A 4 1.47 6.98 -5.22
CA GLY A 4 0.34 7.89 -4.99
C GLY A 4 -0.64 8.04 -6.16
N GLY A 5 -0.43 7.30 -7.24
CA GLY A 5 -1.23 7.36 -8.45
C GLY A 5 -0.72 8.36 -9.46
N GLY A 6 -1.59 8.82 -10.34
CA GLY A 6 -1.24 9.71 -11.45
C GLY A 6 -2.38 9.81 -12.45
N SER A 7 -2.08 9.58 -13.71
CA SER A 7 -3.03 9.67 -14.81
C SER A 7 -4.01 8.49 -14.83
N LEU A 8 -5.29 8.78 -14.88
CA LEU A 8 -6.35 7.80 -15.08
C LEU A 8 -6.17 7.05 -16.42
N TYR A 9 -5.81 7.79 -17.47
CA TYR A 9 -5.59 7.20 -18.78
C TYR A 9 -4.44 6.18 -18.74
N GLU A 10 -3.31 6.54 -18.16
CA GLU A 10 -2.15 5.65 -18.03
C GLU A 10 -2.47 4.39 -17.20
N ALA A 11 -3.21 4.53 -16.10
CA ALA A 11 -3.63 3.37 -15.32
C ALA A 11 -4.55 2.44 -16.10
N THR A 12 -5.42 3.00 -16.95
CA THR A 12 -6.31 2.22 -17.83
C THR A 12 -5.49 1.45 -18.87
N GLN A 13 -4.55 2.11 -19.56
CA GLN A 13 -3.68 1.47 -20.55
C GLN A 13 -2.75 0.42 -19.91
N LEU A 14 -2.18 0.73 -18.75
CA LEU A 14 -1.36 -0.23 -18.00
C LEU A 14 -2.14 -1.51 -17.65
N SER A 15 -3.42 -1.36 -17.29
CA SER A 15 -4.29 -2.51 -16.99
C SER A 15 -4.50 -3.39 -18.23
N GLY A 16 -4.64 -2.79 -19.41
CA GLY A 16 -4.77 -3.46 -20.69
C GLY A 16 -3.60 -4.36 -21.08
N LEU A 17 -2.41 -4.12 -20.54
CA LEU A 17 -1.28 -5.03 -20.77
C LEU A 17 -1.52 -6.45 -20.24
N PHE A 18 -2.46 -6.63 -19.32
CA PHE A 18 -2.69 -7.90 -18.61
C PHE A 18 -4.01 -8.59 -18.98
N PHE A 19 -4.89 -7.94 -19.72
CA PHE A 19 -6.13 -8.53 -20.25
C PHE A 19 -6.64 -7.77 -21.48
N ASP A 20 -7.25 -8.50 -22.39
CA ASP A 20 -7.60 -8.05 -23.74
C ASP A 20 -8.81 -7.13 -23.85
N GLN A 21 -9.81 -7.27 -22.98
CA GLN A 21 -11.09 -6.57 -23.11
C GLN A 21 -11.77 -6.34 -21.78
N GLY A 22 -12.55 -5.28 -21.71
CA GLY A 22 -13.45 -4.98 -20.62
C GLY A 22 -13.18 -3.62 -19.97
N PRO A 23 -14.06 -3.17 -19.10
CA PRO A 23 -13.87 -1.94 -18.35
C PRO A 23 -12.77 -2.10 -17.30
N VAL A 24 -12.03 -1.03 -17.05
CA VAL A 24 -11.00 -0.96 -16.00
C VAL A 24 -11.53 -0.24 -14.76
N VAL A 25 -12.34 0.79 -15.00
CA VAL A 25 -12.88 1.64 -13.95
C VAL A 25 -14.16 2.32 -14.46
N GLN A 26 -15.08 2.62 -13.55
CA GLN A 26 -16.28 3.40 -13.79
C GLN A 26 -16.13 4.79 -13.19
N ILE A 27 -16.52 5.83 -13.91
CA ILE A 27 -16.47 7.23 -13.47
C ILE A 27 -17.88 7.76 -13.34
N HIS A 28 -18.25 8.21 -12.17
CA HIS A 28 -19.53 8.85 -11.90
C HIS A 28 -19.33 10.36 -11.80
N THR A 29 -19.83 11.07 -12.80
CA THR A 29 -19.72 12.51 -12.92
C THR A 29 -20.82 13.26 -12.15
N LEU A 30 -20.63 14.55 -11.92
CA LEU A 30 -21.62 15.41 -11.28
C LEU A 30 -22.98 15.45 -11.99
N ASN A 31 -23.01 15.16 -13.30
CA ASN A 31 -24.24 15.10 -14.10
C ASN A 31 -24.95 13.75 -13.99
N ASN A 32 -24.63 12.95 -13.01
CA ASN A 32 -25.20 11.63 -12.76
C ASN A 32 -24.98 10.63 -13.91
N ARG A 33 -23.92 10.81 -14.69
CA ARG A 33 -23.52 9.90 -15.77
C ARG A 33 -22.42 8.97 -15.29
N ILE A 34 -22.53 7.71 -15.67
CA ILE A 34 -21.51 6.69 -15.45
C ILE A 34 -20.81 6.45 -16.79
N GLU A 35 -19.51 6.61 -16.80
CA GLU A 35 -18.63 6.38 -17.94
C GLU A 35 -17.64 5.28 -17.62
N GLU A 36 -17.58 4.25 -18.45
CA GLU A 36 -16.59 3.18 -18.31
C GLU A 36 -15.32 3.53 -19.07
N GLN A 37 -14.19 3.47 -18.39
CA GLN A 37 -12.88 3.58 -19.03
C GLN A 37 -12.37 2.17 -19.34
N ARG A 38 -11.87 1.99 -20.57
CA ARG A 38 -11.45 0.71 -21.12
C ARG A 38 -10.12 0.87 -21.82
N ASP A 39 -9.30 -0.17 -21.80
CA ASP A 39 -8.26 -0.30 -22.79
C ASP A 39 -8.87 -0.56 -24.17
N ARG A 40 -8.23 -0.04 -25.22
CA ARG A 40 -8.79 -0.01 -26.57
C ARG A 40 -8.04 -0.85 -27.59
N ASP A 41 -6.82 -1.30 -27.27
CA ASP A 41 -6.02 -2.06 -28.24
C ASP A 41 -6.43 -3.54 -28.33
N GLY A 42 -7.06 -4.06 -27.28
CA GLY A 42 -7.57 -5.43 -27.22
C GLY A 42 -6.47 -6.52 -27.23
N VAL A 43 -5.25 -6.16 -26.87
CA VAL A 43 -4.10 -7.07 -26.87
C VAL A 43 -3.61 -7.33 -25.46
N THR A 44 -3.55 -8.59 -25.06
CA THR A 44 -2.87 -8.99 -23.83
C THR A 44 -1.37 -9.14 -24.10
N TYR A 45 -0.56 -8.29 -23.49
CA TYR A 45 0.90 -8.34 -23.64
C TYR A 45 1.58 -9.31 -22.67
N TYR A 46 0.94 -9.57 -21.53
CA TYR A 46 1.44 -10.52 -20.55
C TYR A 46 0.29 -11.31 -19.92
N ASP A 47 0.32 -12.61 -20.07
CA ASP A 47 -0.67 -13.58 -19.57
C ASP A 47 -0.14 -14.49 -18.45
N GLY A 48 1.14 -14.38 -18.10
CA GLY A 48 1.79 -15.16 -17.05
C GLY A 48 1.30 -14.83 -15.63
N PRO A 49 1.86 -15.47 -14.59
CA PRO A 49 1.52 -15.19 -13.20
C PRO A 49 1.76 -13.73 -12.83
N LEU A 50 0.77 -13.10 -12.18
CA LEU A 50 0.83 -11.69 -11.81
C LEU A 50 0.57 -11.50 -10.31
N THR A 51 1.40 -10.67 -9.69
CA THR A 51 1.20 -10.20 -8.32
C THR A 51 1.41 -8.69 -8.26
N VAL A 52 0.43 -7.99 -7.70
CA VAL A 52 0.48 -6.54 -7.49
C VAL A 52 0.75 -6.27 -6.01
N LEU A 53 1.86 -5.59 -5.74
CA LEU A 53 2.22 -5.18 -4.38
C LEU A 53 1.65 -3.80 -4.08
N VAL A 54 0.87 -3.71 -3.01
CA VAL A 54 0.24 -2.46 -2.55
C VAL A 54 0.60 -2.14 -1.10
N ASP A 55 0.47 -0.88 -0.74
CA ASP A 55 0.60 -0.43 0.65
C ASP A 55 -0.32 0.77 0.92
N ARG A 56 -0.29 1.30 2.14
CA ARG A 56 -1.14 2.40 2.57
C ARG A 56 -0.89 3.71 1.80
N TYR A 57 0.26 3.84 1.12
CA TYR A 57 0.59 4.99 0.27
C TYR A 57 0.21 4.76 -1.20
N SER A 58 -0.23 3.56 -1.56
CA SER A 58 -0.81 3.31 -2.89
C SER A 58 -2.18 3.97 -2.97
N ALA A 59 -2.33 4.94 -3.87
CA ALA A 59 -3.53 5.79 -3.93
C ALA A 59 -4.01 6.07 -5.36
N SER A 60 -5.31 6.39 -5.53
CA SER A 60 -5.86 6.94 -6.77
C SER A 60 -5.66 6.00 -7.99
N ALA A 61 -4.93 6.42 -9.02
CA ALA A 61 -4.70 5.64 -10.25
C ALA A 61 -4.06 4.27 -9.98
N SER A 62 -3.19 4.15 -8.97
CA SER A 62 -2.64 2.85 -8.57
C SER A 62 -3.68 1.93 -7.92
N GLU A 63 -4.70 2.50 -7.27
CA GLU A 63 -5.84 1.75 -6.75
C GLU A 63 -6.78 1.29 -7.86
N ILE A 64 -6.92 2.07 -8.94
CA ILE A 64 -7.66 1.68 -10.14
C ILE A 64 -7.01 0.44 -10.75
N PHE A 65 -5.70 0.46 -10.97
CA PHE A 65 -4.95 -0.67 -11.50
C PHE A 65 -5.08 -1.91 -10.62
N ALA A 66 -4.77 -1.79 -9.33
CA ALA A 66 -4.84 -2.91 -8.40
C ALA A 66 -6.26 -3.49 -8.29
N GLY A 67 -7.28 -2.61 -8.27
CA GLY A 67 -8.68 -2.99 -8.23
C GLY A 67 -9.12 -3.74 -9.49
N ALA A 68 -8.71 -3.30 -10.67
CA ALA A 68 -9.01 -3.98 -11.92
C ALA A 68 -8.38 -5.38 -11.97
N ILE A 69 -7.10 -5.51 -11.63
CA ILE A 69 -6.42 -6.82 -11.57
C ILE A 69 -7.12 -7.77 -10.60
N GLN A 70 -7.55 -7.27 -9.44
CA GLN A 70 -8.26 -8.06 -8.44
C GLN A 70 -9.66 -8.47 -8.91
N ASP A 71 -10.46 -7.54 -9.42
CA ASP A 71 -11.83 -7.79 -9.86
C ASP A 71 -11.90 -8.80 -11.02
N TYR A 72 -10.92 -8.74 -11.93
CA TYR A 72 -10.80 -9.73 -13.01
C TYR A 72 -10.25 -11.09 -12.54
N GLY A 73 -9.80 -11.21 -11.31
CA GLY A 73 -9.07 -12.40 -10.83
C GLY A 73 -7.81 -12.66 -11.64
N ARG A 74 -7.26 -11.62 -12.30
CA ARG A 74 -6.11 -11.72 -13.20
C ARG A 74 -4.79 -11.92 -12.46
N GLY A 75 -4.70 -11.44 -11.25
CA GLY A 75 -3.52 -11.52 -10.41
C GLY A 75 -3.87 -11.37 -8.93
N LEU A 76 -2.89 -11.64 -8.08
CA LEU A 76 -2.98 -11.45 -6.64
C LEU A 76 -2.64 -10.01 -6.26
N VAL A 77 -3.41 -9.43 -5.36
CA VAL A 77 -3.06 -8.17 -4.69
C VAL A 77 -2.54 -8.49 -3.29
N ILE A 78 -1.31 -8.13 -3.01
CA ILE A 78 -0.61 -8.46 -1.76
C ILE A 78 -0.09 -7.20 -1.11
N GLY A 79 -0.16 -7.12 0.22
CA GLY A 79 0.41 -6.01 0.99
C GLY A 79 -0.53 -5.52 2.06
N THR A 80 -0.79 -4.22 2.11
CA THR A 80 -1.71 -3.63 3.07
C THR A 80 -2.84 -2.91 2.37
N GLN A 81 -3.94 -2.67 3.08
CA GLN A 81 -5.03 -1.83 2.58
C GLN A 81 -4.49 -0.51 2.03
N THR A 82 -4.95 -0.10 0.86
CA THR A 82 -4.47 1.11 0.18
C THR A 82 -5.06 2.39 0.78
N PHE A 83 -4.70 3.55 0.24
CA PHE A 83 -5.03 4.88 0.77
C PHE A 83 -6.54 5.16 0.82
N GLY A 84 -7.27 4.77 -0.23
CA GLY A 84 -8.71 4.98 -0.32
C GLY A 84 -9.14 6.27 -1.01
N LYS A 85 -8.34 6.79 -1.96
CA LYS A 85 -8.73 7.96 -2.73
C LYS A 85 -9.52 7.57 -3.98
N GLY A 86 -10.84 7.76 -3.93
CA GLY A 86 -11.78 7.44 -4.99
C GLY A 86 -12.31 8.64 -5.77
N THR A 87 -11.59 9.78 -5.77
CA THR A 87 -12.02 11.02 -6.41
C THR A 87 -11.15 11.39 -7.60
N VAL A 88 -11.80 11.91 -8.66
CA VAL A 88 -11.13 12.54 -9.80
C VAL A 88 -11.08 14.04 -9.56
N GLN A 89 -9.89 14.60 -9.58
CA GLN A 89 -9.65 16.02 -9.34
C GLN A 89 -8.99 16.66 -10.55
N THR A 90 -9.37 17.91 -10.83
CA THR A 90 -8.75 18.74 -11.87
C THR A 90 -8.18 20.01 -11.28
N LEU A 91 -7.13 20.51 -11.92
CA LEU A 91 -6.55 21.81 -11.64
C LEU A 91 -7.10 22.83 -12.62
N GLN A 92 -7.80 23.83 -12.10
CA GLN A 92 -8.33 24.93 -12.91
C GLN A 92 -7.47 26.17 -12.68
N PRO A 93 -6.87 26.72 -13.75
CA PRO A 93 -6.11 27.96 -13.64
C PRO A 93 -7.01 29.13 -13.20
N LEU A 94 -6.51 29.95 -12.30
CA LEU A 94 -7.11 31.22 -11.91
C LEU A 94 -6.17 32.37 -12.33
N LEU A 95 -6.64 33.63 -12.22
CA LEU A 95 -5.79 34.82 -12.47
C LEU A 95 -4.50 34.80 -11.64
N ARG A 96 -4.57 34.23 -10.42
CA ARG A 96 -3.40 33.95 -9.58
C ARG A 96 -3.58 32.58 -8.93
N GLY A 97 -2.63 31.66 -9.19
CA GLY A 97 -2.66 30.31 -8.68
C GLY A 97 -3.59 29.35 -9.44
N GLN A 98 -3.95 28.27 -8.79
CA GLN A 98 -4.78 27.20 -9.36
C GLN A 98 -5.78 26.71 -8.31
N LEU A 99 -6.97 26.35 -8.76
CA LEU A 99 -7.98 25.70 -7.94
C LEU A 99 -7.98 24.19 -8.24
N LYS A 100 -7.74 23.37 -7.21
CA LYS A 100 -7.90 21.92 -7.29
C LYS A 100 -9.31 21.56 -6.88
N MET A 101 -10.09 20.98 -7.80
CA MET A 101 -11.50 20.74 -7.62
C MET A 101 -11.86 19.27 -7.92
N THR A 102 -12.66 18.66 -7.05
CA THR A 102 -13.22 17.33 -7.29
C THR A 102 -14.36 17.43 -8.30
N GLN A 103 -14.28 16.65 -9.39
CA GLN A 103 -15.27 16.65 -10.48
C GLN A 103 -16.05 15.34 -10.59
N ALA A 104 -15.50 14.22 -10.11
CA ALA A 104 -16.14 12.92 -10.21
C ALA A 104 -15.64 11.99 -9.11
N LYS A 105 -16.37 10.91 -8.89
CA LYS A 105 -15.90 9.73 -8.16
C LYS A 105 -15.61 8.61 -9.15
N PHE A 106 -14.63 7.78 -8.86
CA PHE A 106 -14.44 6.56 -9.60
C PHE A 106 -14.76 5.34 -8.75
N TYR A 107 -15.17 4.29 -9.42
CA TYR A 107 -15.61 3.03 -8.85
C TYR A 107 -14.94 1.88 -9.56
N ARG A 108 -14.69 0.83 -8.84
CA ARG A 108 -14.25 -0.46 -9.39
C ARG A 108 -15.30 -0.98 -10.38
N ILE A 109 -14.92 -1.92 -11.21
CA ILE A 109 -15.86 -2.60 -12.12
C ILE A 109 -16.86 -3.44 -11.34
N SER A 110 -16.56 -3.87 -10.12
CA SER A 110 -17.51 -4.48 -9.18
C SER A 110 -18.57 -3.51 -8.65
N GLY A 111 -18.48 -2.22 -8.97
CA GLY A 111 -19.37 -1.16 -8.49
C GLY A 111 -18.99 -0.56 -7.13
N GLU A 112 -18.04 -1.13 -6.43
CA GLU A 112 -17.58 -0.59 -5.16
C GLU A 112 -16.65 0.63 -5.33
N SER A 113 -16.81 1.65 -4.48
CA SER A 113 -15.88 2.78 -4.44
C SER A 113 -14.58 2.38 -3.77
N THR A 114 -13.46 2.92 -4.24
CA THR A 114 -12.20 2.91 -3.47
C THR A 114 -12.17 4.01 -2.42
N GLN A 115 -13.07 5.00 -2.53
CA GLN A 115 -13.13 6.13 -1.59
C GLN A 115 -13.21 5.65 -0.15
N HIS A 116 -12.38 6.22 0.72
CA HIS A 116 -12.32 5.90 2.15
C HIS A 116 -11.78 4.50 2.48
N ARG A 117 -12.14 3.50 1.69
CA ARG A 117 -11.88 2.08 1.96
C ARG A 117 -10.63 1.53 1.25
N GLY A 118 -10.30 2.08 0.10
CA GLY A 118 -9.19 1.60 -0.72
C GLY A 118 -9.40 0.19 -1.27
N ILE A 119 -8.30 -0.43 -1.67
CA ILE A 119 -8.24 -1.83 -2.08
C ILE A 119 -7.77 -2.65 -0.86
N ILE A 120 -8.55 -3.65 -0.51
CA ILE A 120 -8.20 -4.64 0.51
C ILE A 120 -7.42 -5.74 -0.20
N PRO A 121 -6.17 -6.02 0.18
CA PRO A 121 -5.36 -7.03 -0.49
C PRO A 121 -5.90 -8.44 -0.26
N ASP A 122 -5.67 -9.35 -1.20
CA ASP A 122 -6.03 -10.77 -1.09
C ASP A 122 -5.18 -11.49 -0.02
N ILE A 123 -3.93 -11.06 0.13
CA ILE A 123 -3.02 -11.51 1.18
C ILE A 123 -2.46 -10.30 1.90
N ALA A 124 -2.85 -10.12 3.14
CA ALA A 124 -2.40 -9.02 3.98
C ALA A 124 -1.02 -9.29 4.59
N TYR A 125 -0.13 -8.30 4.50
CA TYR A 125 1.17 -8.31 5.16
C TYR A 125 1.12 -7.48 6.45
N PRO A 126 1.92 -7.82 7.44
CA PRO A 126 2.06 -7.00 8.63
C PRO A 126 2.72 -5.67 8.30
N VAL A 127 2.43 -4.68 9.10
CA VAL A 127 2.99 -3.32 9.00
C VAL A 127 3.61 -2.92 10.33
N ASP A 128 4.53 -1.98 10.28
CA ASP A 128 5.18 -1.40 11.46
C ASP A 128 4.66 0.00 11.81
N TYR A 129 3.71 0.52 11.03
CA TYR A 129 3.04 1.80 11.23
C TYR A 129 1.55 1.62 11.55
N ASP A 130 0.90 2.69 12.00
CA ASP A 130 -0.55 2.68 12.25
C ASP A 130 -1.33 2.95 10.96
N PRO A 131 -2.02 1.95 10.39
CA PRO A 131 -2.78 2.14 9.17
C PRO A 131 -3.99 3.08 9.35
N GLU A 132 -4.44 3.31 10.58
CA GLU A 132 -5.58 4.20 10.88
C GLU A 132 -5.19 5.69 10.86
N THR A 133 -3.90 6.01 10.90
CA THR A 133 -3.40 7.38 10.83
C THR A 133 -3.10 7.86 9.40
N ILE A 134 -3.20 6.96 8.41
CA ILE A 134 -2.88 7.23 7.01
C ILE A 134 -4.07 6.82 6.16
N GLY A 135 -4.48 7.66 5.23
CA GLY A 135 -5.53 7.36 4.26
C GLY A 135 -6.57 8.45 4.12
N GLU A 136 -7.42 8.32 3.13
CA GLU A 136 -8.51 9.28 2.86
C GLU A 136 -9.44 9.43 4.05
N SER A 137 -9.63 8.37 4.84
CA SER A 137 -10.46 8.35 6.05
C SER A 137 -9.96 9.28 7.17
N THR A 138 -8.70 9.71 7.11
CA THR A 138 -8.10 10.57 8.13
C THR A 138 -8.18 12.06 7.79
N LEU A 139 -8.65 12.39 6.58
CA LEU A 139 -8.82 13.76 6.13
C LEU A 139 -10.03 14.43 6.79
N ASP A 140 -10.03 15.76 6.79
CA ASP A 140 -11.19 16.53 7.24
C ASP A 140 -12.36 16.34 6.27
N ARG A 141 -13.49 15.82 6.77
CA ARG A 141 -14.74 15.61 6.01
C ARG A 141 -14.54 14.83 4.70
N PRO A 142 -13.96 13.63 4.73
CA PRO A 142 -13.79 12.84 3.54
C PRO A 142 -15.14 12.42 2.97
N LEU A 143 -15.24 12.26 1.66
CA LEU A 143 -16.43 11.67 1.05
C LEU A 143 -16.58 10.22 1.53
N ILE A 144 -17.81 9.85 1.86
CA ILE A 144 -18.10 8.50 2.35
C ILE A 144 -17.96 7.45 1.26
N TRP A 145 -17.71 6.22 1.69
CA TRP A 145 -17.77 5.04 0.84
C TRP A 145 -19.20 4.78 0.37
N ASP A 146 -19.37 4.46 -0.88
CA ASP A 146 -20.63 4.05 -1.50
C ASP A 146 -20.38 3.06 -2.66
N LYS A 147 -21.42 2.66 -3.34
CA LYS A 147 -21.37 1.77 -4.50
C LYS A 147 -22.40 2.14 -5.55
N ILE A 148 -22.10 1.77 -6.78
CA ILE A 148 -22.98 1.88 -7.95
C ILE A 148 -23.23 0.50 -8.56
N THR A 149 -24.02 0.44 -9.62
CA THR A 149 -24.25 -0.82 -10.36
C THR A 149 -22.91 -1.34 -10.92
N PRO A 150 -22.59 -2.63 -10.75
CA PRO A 150 -21.40 -3.22 -11.36
C PRO A 150 -21.42 -3.09 -12.88
N ALA A 151 -20.26 -2.91 -13.47
CA ALA A 151 -20.07 -2.99 -14.91
C ALA A 151 -20.26 -4.44 -15.40
N VAL A 152 -20.52 -4.60 -16.69
CA VAL A 152 -20.59 -5.94 -17.29
C VAL A 152 -19.17 -6.40 -17.65
N TYR A 153 -18.65 -7.39 -16.92
CA TYR A 153 -17.33 -7.95 -17.18
C TYR A 153 -17.30 -9.46 -16.94
N ARG A 154 -16.25 -10.12 -17.40
CA ARG A 154 -16.01 -11.56 -17.17
C ARG A 154 -14.65 -11.73 -16.53
N PRO A 155 -14.49 -12.64 -15.57
CA PRO A 155 -13.17 -12.98 -15.01
C PRO A 155 -12.17 -13.35 -16.14
N LYS A 156 -10.91 -13.00 -15.95
CA LYS A 156 -9.81 -13.23 -16.90
C LYS A 156 -8.74 -14.17 -16.32
N GLY A 157 -8.90 -14.59 -15.07
CA GLY A 157 -8.02 -15.53 -14.39
C GLY A 157 -8.79 -16.30 -13.30
N ASP A 158 -8.12 -17.27 -12.72
CA ASP A 158 -8.64 -18.10 -11.61
C ASP A 158 -7.73 -18.03 -10.38
N VAL A 159 -7.34 -16.82 -10.01
CA VAL A 159 -6.50 -16.61 -8.83
C VAL A 159 -7.26 -16.96 -7.55
N VAL A 160 -8.58 -16.78 -7.55
CA VAL A 160 -9.45 -17.01 -6.39
C VAL A 160 -9.36 -18.49 -5.93
N GLY A 161 -9.27 -19.44 -6.86
CA GLY A 161 -9.12 -20.87 -6.53
C GLY A 161 -7.84 -21.21 -5.76
N PHE A 162 -6.79 -20.42 -5.93
CA PHE A 162 -5.50 -20.64 -5.24
C PHE A 162 -5.40 -19.92 -3.88
N LEU A 163 -6.27 -18.96 -3.60
CA LEU A 163 -6.20 -18.12 -2.37
C LEU A 163 -6.14 -18.95 -1.07
N PRO A 164 -6.94 -20.00 -0.84
CA PRO A 164 -6.88 -20.75 0.40
C PRO A 164 -5.50 -21.38 0.65
N ALA A 165 -4.90 -21.97 -0.39
CA ALA A 165 -3.58 -22.60 -0.29
C ALA A 165 -2.47 -21.56 -0.07
N LEU A 166 -2.54 -20.43 -0.77
CA LEU A 166 -1.57 -19.34 -0.65
C LEU A 166 -1.66 -18.66 0.72
N SER A 167 -2.89 -18.40 1.22
CA SER A 167 -3.12 -17.83 2.54
C SER A 167 -2.58 -18.75 3.65
N LYS A 168 -2.80 -20.07 3.55
CA LYS A 168 -2.24 -21.03 4.50
C LYS A 168 -0.72 -21.00 4.52
N ARG A 169 -0.08 -20.99 3.34
CA ARG A 169 1.38 -20.89 3.23
C ARG A 169 1.90 -19.56 3.80
N HIS A 170 1.17 -18.49 3.56
CA HIS A 170 1.53 -17.17 4.11
C HIS A 170 1.43 -17.16 5.63
N GLN A 171 0.36 -17.69 6.21
CA GLN A 171 0.21 -17.82 7.66
C GLN A 171 1.37 -18.61 8.31
N THR A 172 1.81 -19.70 7.67
CA THR A 172 3.00 -20.43 8.14
C THR A 172 4.24 -19.56 8.09
N ARG A 173 4.49 -18.82 6.99
CA ARG A 173 5.61 -17.88 6.90
C ARG A 173 5.56 -16.78 7.96
N MET A 174 4.38 -16.24 8.24
CA MET A 174 4.19 -15.23 9.28
C MET A 174 4.67 -15.70 10.66
N GLN A 175 4.51 -17.00 10.93
CA GLN A 175 4.90 -17.61 12.20
C GLN A 175 6.38 -17.98 12.27
N THR A 176 7.03 -18.24 11.13
CA THR A 176 8.37 -18.82 11.09
C THR A 176 9.44 -17.88 10.51
N ASN A 177 9.04 -16.85 9.76
CA ASN A 177 9.99 -15.93 9.14
C ASN A 177 10.37 -14.80 10.11
N PRO A 178 11.66 -14.60 10.40
CA PRO A 178 12.14 -13.60 11.36
C PRO A 178 11.75 -12.15 11.01
N GLU A 179 11.66 -11.82 9.71
CA GLU A 179 11.22 -10.48 9.27
C GLU A 179 9.78 -10.20 9.65
N PHE A 180 8.88 -11.17 9.44
CA PHE A 180 7.48 -11.00 9.83
C PHE A 180 7.30 -10.95 11.35
N GLN A 181 8.06 -11.74 12.10
CA GLN A 181 8.06 -11.70 13.56
C GLN A 181 8.55 -10.34 14.06
N TYR A 182 9.65 -9.84 13.51
CA TYR A 182 10.16 -8.50 13.82
C TYR A 182 9.13 -7.40 13.58
N ILE A 183 8.54 -7.34 12.37
CA ILE A 183 7.54 -6.33 12.02
C ILE A 183 6.31 -6.41 12.93
N THR A 184 5.83 -7.62 13.23
CA THR A 184 4.68 -7.83 14.11
C THR A 184 4.96 -7.37 15.54
N SER A 185 6.13 -7.69 16.09
CA SER A 185 6.55 -7.26 17.43
C SER A 185 6.75 -5.75 17.50
N ALA A 186 7.39 -5.16 16.49
CA ALA A 186 7.56 -3.72 16.35
C ALA A 186 6.22 -2.97 16.31
N TYR A 187 5.26 -3.46 15.51
CA TYR A 187 3.92 -2.90 15.45
C TYR A 187 3.21 -2.94 16.81
N ASN A 188 3.21 -4.09 17.47
CA ASN A 188 2.56 -4.27 18.78
C ASN A 188 3.16 -3.34 19.83
N TYR A 189 4.48 -3.23 19.89
CA TYR A 189 5.15 -2.30 20.80
C TYR A 189 4.74 -0.85 20.54
N ARG A 190 4.79 -0.40 19.28
CA ARG A 190 4.38 0.96 18.90
C ARG A 190 2.91 1.22 19.19
N ARG A 191 2.03 0.22 18.97
CA ARG A 191 0.60 0.34 19.27
C ARG A 191 0.36 0.61 20.75
N VAL A 192 0.98 -0.16 21.65
CA VAL A 192 0.87 0.05 23.10
C VAL A 192 1.42 1.43 23.50
N ARG A 193 2.53 1.84 22.91
CA ARG A 193 3.12 3.17 23.19
C ARG A 193 2.23 4.33 22.75
N ARG A 194 1.48 4.21 21.68
CA ARG A 194 0.53 5.23 21.20
C ARG A 194 -0.69 5.44 22.12
N GLU A 195 -1.05 4.44 22.89
CA GLU A 195 -2.13 4.56 23.89
C GLU A 195 -1.74 5.46 25.07
N ILE A 196 -0.45 5.72 25.24
CA ILE A 196 0.07 6.61 26.31
C ILE A 196 -0.21 8.06 25.91
N LYS A 197 -1.19 8.68 26.55
CA LYS A 197 -1.65 10.06 26.26
C LYS A 197 -0.87 11.14 26.99
N ALA A 198 -0.10 10.79 28.01
CA ALA A 198 0.68 11.73 28.82
C ALA A 198 2.11 11.24 28.98
N ILE A 199 3.06 12.18 28.95
CA ILE A 199 4.48 11.91 29.12
C ILE A 199 4.90 12.56 30.44
N SER A 200 5.64 11.80 31.27
CA SER A 200 6.21 12.34 32.50
C SER A 200 7.26 13.41 32.19
N LEU A 201 7.20 14.53 32.91
CA LEU A 201 8.26 15.56 32.86
C LEU A 201 9.41 15.26 33.86
N ASN A 202 9.27 14.22 34.68
CA ASN A 202 10.35 13.81 35.58
C ASN A 202 11.47 13.12 34.80
N GLU A 203 12.68 13.63 34.91
CA GLU A 203 13.85 13.15 34.18
C GLU A 203 14.16 11.68 34.48
N THR A 204 14.12 11.27 35.76
CA THR A 204 14.42 9.88 36.16
C THR A 204 13.42 8.91 35.51
N THR A 205 12.13 9.25 35.52
CA THR A 205 11.09 8.45 34.86
C THR A 205 11.33 8.37 33.35
N ARG A 206 11.66 9.49 32.70
CA ARG A 206 11.95 9.52 31.25
C ARG A 206 13.17 8.70 30.88
N ARG A 207 14.24 8.78 31.67
CA ARG A 207 15.44 7.95 31.45
C ARG A 207 15.14 6.46 31.59
N ALA A 208 14.33 6.08 32.59
CA ALA A 208 13.90 4.68 32.74
C ALA A 208 13.05 4.20 31.55
N GLU A 209 12.08 5.00 31.08
CA GLU A 209 11.28 4.68 29.90
C GLU A 209 12.12 4.56 28.62
N GLN A 210 13.11 5.41 28.44
CA GLN A 210 14.05 5.35 27.31
C GLN A 210 14.91 4.10 27.38
N ALA A 211 15.42 3.74 28.56
CA ALA A 211 16.21 2.53 28.75
C ALA A 211 15.40 1.27 28.40
N ILE A 212 14.14 1.19 28.84
CA ILE A 212 13.22 0.08 28.50
C ILE A 212 13.03 0.01 26.99
N ALA A 213 12.81 1.16 26.34
CA ALA A 213 12.63 1.20 24.88
C ALA A 213 13.90 0.76 24.14
N LYS A 214 15.08 1.24 24.57
CA LYS A 214 16.37 0.87 23.98
C LYS A 214 16.61 -0.64 24.10
N THR A 215 16.38 -1.22 25.29
CA THR A 215 16.50 -2.66 25.50
C THR A 215 15.56 -3.44 24.58
N PHE A 216 14.27 -3.05 24.51
CA PHE A 216 13.30 -3.74 23.64
C PHE A 216 13.77 -3.76 22.17
N TRP A 217 14.19 -2.61 21.63
CA TRP A 217 14.61 -2.54 20.23
C TRP A 217 15.92 -3.31 19.98
N LEU A 218 16.85 -3.27 20.92
CA LEU A 218 18.10 -4.03 20.83
C LEU A 218 17.83 -5.54 20.83
N ASP A 219 17.03 -6.02 21.78
CA ASP A 219 16.67 -7.44 21.88
C ASP A 219 15.96 -7.92 20.62
N LEU A 220 14.93 -7.19 20.15
CA LEU A 220 14.17 -7.52 18.96
C LEU A 220 15.07 -7.55 17.71
N THR A 221 15.99 -6.61 17.59
CA THR A 221 16.95 -6.57 16.49
C THR A 221 17.90 -7.75 16.55
N ASN A 222 18.41 -8.08 17.73
CA ASN A 222 19.32 -9.21 17.93
C ASN A 222 18.63 -10.55 17.68
N GLU A 223 17.37 -10.73 18.09
CA GLU A 223 16.58 -11.92 17.74
C GLU A 223 16.50 -12.12 16.22
N LYS A 224 16.20 -11.05 15.48
CA LYS A 224 16.17 -11.08 14.01
C LYS A 224 17.55 -11.43 13.43
N ARG A 225 18.62 -10.80 13.90
CA ARG A 225 20.00 -11.03 13.45
C ARG A 225 20.44 -12.48 13.68
N VAL A 226 20.21 -13.00 14.86
CA VAL A 226 20.52 -14.41 15.19
C VAL A 226 19.78 -15.36 14.26
N ALA A 227 18.49 -15.13 14.02
CA ALA A 227 17.70 -15.95 13.10
C ALA A 227 18.16 -15.86 11.64
N GLN A 228 18.86 -14.80 11.27
CA GLN A 228 19.50 -14.63 9.96
C GLN A 228 20.95 -15.13 9.91
N GLY A 229 21.48 -15.65 11.02
CA GLY A 229 22.87 -16.10 11.13
C GLY A 229 23.88 -14.96 11.25
N LEU A 230 23.42 -13.75 11.60
CA LEU A 230 24.27 -12.58 11.80
C LEU A 230 24.71 -12.45 13.27
N PRO A 231 25.89 -11.86 13.56
CA PRO A 231 26.32 -11.62 14.92
C PRO A 231 25.40 -10.62 15.62
N ILE A 232 25.25 -10.77 16.94
CA ILE A 232 24.56 -9.79 17.78
C ILE A 232 25.35 -8.48 17.85
N ILE A 233 24.63 -7.38 18.09
CA ILE A 233 25.19 -6.05 18.34
C ILE A 233 25.02 -5.68 19.80
N ALA A 234 25.92 -4.86 20.31
CA ALA A 234 25.87 -4.37 21.70
C ALA A 234 25.00 -3.09 21.82
N ASP A 235 24.93 -2.29 20.75
CA ASP A 235 24.11 -1.07 20.69
C ASP A 235 23.48 -0.90 19.30
N LEU A 236 22.33 -0.23 19.23
CA LEU A 236 21.66 0.08 17.98
C LEU A 236 22.42 1.10 17.12
N GLU A 237 23.27 1.92 17.72
CA GLU A 237 24.13 2.87 17.02
C GLU A 237 25.08 2.17 16.04
N GLU A 238 25.51 0.94 16.35
CA GLU A 238 26.34 0.11 15.45
C GLU A 238 25.65 -0.19 14.10
N LEU A 239 24.30 -0.27 14.08
CA LEU A 239 23.55 -0.47 12.85
C LEU A 239 23.45 0.79 12.01
N GLU A 240 23.20 1.93 12.66
CA GLU A 240 23.10 3.22 11.96
C GLU A 240 24.43 3.56 11.29
N GLU A 241 25.56 3.29 11.97
CA GLU A 241 26.88 3.46 11.39
C GLU A 241 27.13 2.51 10.21
N ALA A 242 26.77 1.23 10.35
CA ALA A 242 26.95 0.24 9.29
C ALA A 242 26.06 0.52 8.06
N GLU A 243 24.81 0.96 8.23
CA GLU A 243 23.91 1.34 7.16
C GLU A 243 24.37 2.63 6.45
N THR A 244 24.92 3.58 7.21
CA THR A 244 25.50 4.81 6.65
C THR A 244 26.69 4.50 5.77
N LEU A 245 27.64 3.69 6.24
CA LEU A 245 28.79 3.25 5.45
C LEU A 245 28.36 2.49 4.19
N ALA A 246 27.41 1.57 4.30
CA ALA A 246 26.91 0.81 3.16
C ALA A 246 26.19 1.69 2.13
N SER A 247 25.54 2.78 2.56
CA SER A 247 24.89 3.73 1.66
C SER A 247 25.89 4.65 0.95
N GLU A 248 26.98 5.00 1.60
CA GLU A 248 28.08 5.78 1.01
C GLU A 248 28.84 4.95 -0.05
N ASP A 249 29.06 3.67 0.20
CA ASP A 249 29.70 2.76 -0.78
C ASP A 249 28.80 2.49 -1.99
N ALA A 250 27.47 2.52 -1.83
CA ALA A 250 26.52 2.29 -2.93
C ALA A 250 26.38 3.50 -3.89
N VAL A 251 26.85 4.68 -3.49
CA VAL A 251 26.79 5.91 -4.32
C VAL A 251 27.95 5.98 -5.33
N VAL A 252 28.93 5.12 -5.24
CA VAL A 252 30.04 5.05 -6.21
C VAL A 252 29.74 3.99 -7.25
N ASP A 253 28.85 4.29 -8.21
CA ASP A 253 28.76 3.54 -9.47
C ASP A 253 29.83 4.10 -10.45
N PRO A 254 30.91 3.34 -10.75
CA PRO A 254 31.98 3.82 -11.60
C PRO A 254 31.62 3.85 -13.10
N LEU A 255 30.35 3.62 -13.47
CA LEU A 255 29.88 3.53 -14.85
C LEU A 255 29.01 4.71 -15.32
N LEU A 256 28.78 5.70 -14.47
CA LEU A 256 28.13 6.95 -14.91
C LEU A 256 29.21 7.99 -15.24
N PRO A 257 29.34 8.43 -16.51
CA PRO A 257 30.26 9.52 -16.88
C PRO A 257 29.80 10.85 -16.26
N PRO A 258 30.74 11.78 -16.01
CA PRO A 258 30.50 13.04 -15.36
C PRO A 258 29.58 13.99 -16.14
#